data_abcbdff3508b85a14160b3e45496aae3
#
_entry.id   abcbdff3508b85a14160b3e45496aae3
#
_cell.length_a   1.000
_cell.length_b   1.000
_cell.length_c   1.000
_cell.angle_alpha   90.00
_cell.angle_beta   90.00
_cell.angle_gamma   90.00
#
_symmetry.space_group_name_H-M   'P 1'
#
loop_
_entity.id
_entity.type
_entity.pdbx_description
1 polymer ?
#
loop_
_entity_poly.entity_id
_entity_poly.type
_entity_poly.pdbx_seq_one_letter_code
_entity_poly.pdbx_strand_id
1 'polypeptide(L)'
;MRVMSGRRIAVACSTVLLLTGCAGSTDGSPVASEDTSTSAVTPGPREPFDPCTIPKSAVTASGLDVSTERPDFAGITTYPGWKNCAWDGPTETPWYFFIIQSSINSLDHFMGSPQNKNQVPVRVGPRAAVQFNLSEDGNPPEGCSIALEASGNLIIFILHKIGSKDLLGDPCAEVDKHSEDLQSYLPK
;
A
#
# COMPACT_ATOMS: atom_id res chain seq x y z
N MET A 1 -30.72 32.67 23.64
CA MET A 1 -30.54 32.92 25.05
C MET A 1 -30.61 31.63 25.82
N ARG A 2 -29.48 31.12 26.27
CA ARG A 2 -29.25 30.42 27.57
C ARG A 2 -27.77 30.05 27.65
N VAL A 3 -27.09 30.79 28.50
CA VAL A 3 -25.71 30.58 28.94
C VAL A 3 -25.78 29.71 30.20
N MET A 4 -24.94 28.71 30.31
CA MET A 4 -24.52 28.08 31.58
C MET A 4 -23.14 27.49 31.31
N SER A 5 -22.07 28.12 31.75
CA SER A 5 -21.49 28.21 33.08
C SER A 5 -20.89 26.85 33.54
N GLY A 6 -19.62 26.74 33.41
CA GLY A 6 -18.53 26.59 34.30
C GLY A 6 -18.46 25.34 35.17
N ARG A 7 -17.32 24.63 35.04
CA ARG A 7 -16.68 24.05 36.24
C ARG A 7 -15.21 23.71 35.95
N ARG A 8 -14.32 24.55 36.47
CA ARG A 8 -12.88 24.29 36.63
C ARG A 8 -12.70 23.36 37.84
N ILE A 9 -11.98 22.25 37.63
CA ILE A 9 -11.42 21.49 38.74
C ILE A 9 -9.92 21.43 38.52
N ALA A 10 -9.21 22.17 39.36
CA ALA A 10 -7.77 22.05 39.54
C ALA A 10 -7.55 20.98 40.63
N VAL A 11 -6.69 20.02 40.35
CA VAL A 11 -6.12 19.12 41.36
C VAL A 11 -4.61 19.20 41.24
N ALA A 12 -4.03 19.78 42.22
CA ALA A 12 -2.59 19.75 42.54
C ALA A 12 -2.37 18.64 43.58
N CYS A 13 -1.31 17.86 43.42
CA CYS A 13 -0.60 17.12 44.48
C CYS A 13 0.63 16.51 43.86
N SER A 14 1.78 16.98 44.16
CA SER A 14 2.65 16.75 45.35
C SER A 14 3.71 15.71 45.05
N THR A 15 4.91 16.21 44.97
CA THR A 15 6.23 15.56 44.93
C THR A 15 6.49 14.68 46.17
N VAL A 16 7.08 13.50 45.96
CA VAL A 16 7.90 12.81 46.96
C VAL A 16 9.18 12.28 46.31
N LEU A 17 10.28 12.91 46.67
CA LEU A 17 11.65 12.40 46.45
C LEU A 17 11.97 11.42 47.58
N LEU A 18 12.44 10.24 47.23
CA LEU A 18 13.17 9.36 48.15
C LEU A 18 14.47 8.93 47.50
N LEU A 19 15.57 9.57 47.94
CA LEU A 19 16.95 9.14 47.72
C LEU A 19 17.28 8.11 48.81
N THR A 20 17.66 6.89 48.40
CA THR A 20 18.45 6.02 49.28
C THR A 20 19.61 5.48 48.46
N GLY A 21 20.79 5.95 48.80
CA GLY A 21 22.07 5.46 48.36
C GLY A 21 22.43 4.17 49.09
N CYS A 22 23.08 3.23 48.37
CA CYS A 22 23.94 2.19 48.94
C CYS A 22 25.26 2.21 48.20
N ALA A 23 26.30 2.66 48.91
CA ALA A 23 27.68 2.41 48.52
C ALA A 23 28.06 1.00 48.94
N GLY A 24 28.53 0.21 47.98
CA GLY A 24 29.13 -1.08 48.22
C GLY A 24 30.34 -1.21 47.27
N SER A 25 31.55 -0.98 47.85
CA SER A 25 32.81 -1.26 47.18
C SER A 25 33.08 -2.76 47.21
N THR A 26 33.27 -3.36 46.06
CA THR A 26 33.93 -4.68 45.94
C THR A 26 34.93 -4.59 44.80
N ASP A 27 36.21 -4.66 45.14
CA ASP A 27 37.31 -4.90 44.23
C ASP A 27 37.11 -6.24 43.52
N GLY A 28 36.88 -6.18 42.23
CA GLY A 28 36.90 -7.34 41.35
C GLY A 28 37.61 -6.94 40.05
N SER A 29 38.77 -7.55 39.77
CA SER A 29 39.51 -7.39 38.53
C SER A 29 38.59 -7.68 37.33
N PRO A 30 38.56 -6.86 36.29
CA PRO A 30 37.79 -7.15 35.10
C PRO A 30 38.50 -8.24 34.29
N VAL A 31 37.89 -9.42 34.24
CA VAL A 31 38.12 -10.40 33.19
C VAL A 31 37.46 -9.84 31.95
N ALA A 32 38.23 -9.55 30.92
CA ALA A 32 37.72 -9.19 29.62
C ALA A 32 36.94 -10.40 29.04
N SER A 33 35.66 -10.43 29.21
CA SER A 33 34.77 -11.21 28.36
C SER A 33 34.65 -10.48 27.04
N GLU A 34 35.10 -11.09 25.97
CA GLU A 34 34.80 -10.66 24.62
C GLU A 34 33.27 -10.84 24.42
N ASP A 35 32.52 -9.81 24.81
CA ASP A 35 31.13 -9.68 24.41
C ASP A 35 31.09 -9.48 22.90
N THR A 36 30.89 -10.56 22.17
CA THR A 36 30.40 -10.51 20.81
C THR A 36 29.03 -9.88 20.85
N SER A 37 28.99 -8.55 20.90
CA SER A 37 27.76 -7.79 20.71
C SER A 37 27.29 -8.02 19.27
N THR A 38 26.53 -9.09 19.09
CA THR A 38 25.68 -9.23 17.92
C THR A 38 24.66 -8.10 18.02
N SER A 39 24.98 -6.97 17.39
CA SER A 39 24.02 -5.89 17.20
C SER A 39 22.81 -6.50 16.47
N ALA A 40 21.74 -6.77 17.22
CA ALA A 40 20.46 -7.06 16.63
C ALA A 40 20.09 -5.83 15.79
N VAL A 41 20.28 -5.93 14.48
CA VAL A 41 19.78 -4.95 13.53
C VAL A 41 18.26 -4.96 13.70
N THR A 42 17.73 -3.97 14.37
CA THR A 42 16.28 -3.76 14.40
C THR A 42 15.84 -3.58 12.95
N PRO A 43 14.98 -4.45 12.40
CA PRO A 43 14.49 -4.27 11.06
C PRO A 43 13.89 -2.87 10.97
N GLY A 44 14.36 -2.06 10.01
CA GLY A 44 13.75 -0.76 9.73
C GLY A 44 12.26 -0.91 9.38
N PRO A 45 11.52 0.21 9.34
CA PRO A 45 10.13 0.16 8.89
C PRO A 45 10.06 -0.57 7.54
N ARG A 46 9.15 -1.54 7.45
CA ARG A 46 8.95 -2.28 6.22
C ARG A 46 8.40 -1.35 5.16
N GLU A 47 9.11 -1.21 4.05
CA GLU A 47 8.68 -0.40 2.90
C GLU A 47 7.77 -1.24 1.98
N PRO A 48 6.71 -0.64 1.40
CA PRO A 48 5.94 -1.28 0.35
C PRO A 48 6.80 -1.57 -0.89
N PHE A 49 6.44 -2.60 -1.64
CA PHE A 49 7.00 -2.86 -2.97
C PHE A 49 6.84 -1.63 -3.88
N ASP A 50 7.86 -1.29 -4.64
CA ASP A 50 7.78 -0.20 -5.62
C ASP A 50 7.40 -0.75 -7.01
N PRO A 51 6.16 -0.52 -7.50
CA PRO A 51 5.73 -1.03 -8.80
C PRO A 51 6.48 -0.43 -9.99
N CYS A 52 7.09 0.75 -9.87
CA CYS A 52 7.91 1.34 -10.93
C CYS A 52 9.24 0.61 -11.14
N THR A 53 9.57 -0.38 -10.31
CA THR A 53 10.71 -1.28 -10.52
C THR A 53 10.41 -2.45 -11.47
N ILE A 54 9.16 -2.63 -11.90
CA ILE A 54 8.79 -3.62 -12.92
C ILE A 54 9.51 -3.26 -14.22
N PRO A 55 10.17 -4.25 -14.88
CA PRO A 55 10.92 -3.97 -16.09
C PRO A 55 10.06 -3.34 -17.20
N LYS A 56 10.56 -2.29 -17.82
CA LYS A 56 9.85 -1.59 -18.92
C LYS A 56 9.47 -2.51 -20.06
N SER A 57 10.29 -3.53 -20.33
CA SER A 57 9.98 -4.57 -21.33
C SER A 57 8.76 -5.39 -20.96
N ALA A 58 8.53 -5.66 -19.67
CA ALA A 58 7.35 -6.38 -19.21
C ALA A 58 6.09 -5.51 -19.32
N VAL A 59 6.19 -4.23 -18.96
CA VAL A 59 5.11 -3.24 -19.12
C VAL A 59 4.70 -3.13 -20.60
N THR A 60 5.69 -2.98 -21.50
CA THR A 60 5.43 -2.93 -22.95
C THR A 60 4.82 -4.24 -23.45
N ALA A 61 5.31 -5.40 -22.99
CA ALA A 61 4.79 -6.70 -23.41
C ALA A 61 3.34 -6.93 -22.97
N SER A 62 2.91 -6.34 -21.84
CA SER A 62 1.50 -6.39 -21.42
C SER A 62 0.59 -5.46 -22.24
N GLY A 63 1.15 -4.59 -23.10
CA GLY A 63 0.41 -3.68 -23.98
C GLY A 63 0.18 -2.29 -23.39
N LEU A 64 0.82 -1.94 -22.28
CA LEU A 64 0.78 -0.61 -21.67
C LEU A 64 1.82 0.32 -22.31
N ASP A 65 1.53 1.61 -22.37
CA ASP A 65 2.44 2.62 -22.88
C ASP A 65 3.48 3.03 -21.82
N VAL A 66 4.67 2.44 -21.90
CA VAL A 66 5.78 2.71 -20.98
C VAL A 66 6.25 4.15 -21.01
N SER A 67 5.97 4.92 -22.08
CA SER A 67 6.35 6.33 -22.15
C SER A 67 5.52 7.23 -21.23
N THR A 68 4.39 6.74 -20.77
CA THR A 68 3.46 7.42 -19.86
C THR A 68 3.68 7.06 -18.39
N GLU A 69 4.74 6.28 -18.08
CA GLU A 69 5.06 5.86 -16.73
C GLU A 69 5.15 7.03 -15.76
N ARG A 70 4.41 6.93 -14.65
CA ARG A 70 4.39 7.95 -13.59
C ARG A 70 4.21 7.32 -12.21
N PRO A 71 4.99 7.76 -11.19
CA PRO A 71 4.92 7.23 -9.82
C PRO A 71 3.84 7.94 -8.98
N ASP A 72 2.84 8.53 -9.62
CA ASP A 72 1.77 9.27 -8.93
C ASP A 72 0.39 8.63 -9.11
N PHE A 73 -0.50 8.98 -8.20
CA PHE A 73 -1.93 8.73 -8.32
C PHE A 73 -2.65 10.07 -8.37
N ALA A 74 -3.23 10.41 -9.52
CA ALA A 74 -3.93 11.68 -9.74
C ALA A 74 -3.09 12.93 -9.38
N GLY A 75 -1.78 12.90 -9.65
CA GLY A 75 -0.84 13.98 -9.33
C GLY A 75 -0.33 13.96 -7.89
N ILE A 76 -0.72 12.99 -7.06
CA ILE A 76 -0.22 12.81 -5.69
C ILE A 76 0.97 11.84 -5.74
N THR A 77 2.17 12.38 -5.57
CA THR A 77 3.42 11.60 -5.64
C THR A 77 3.81 10.94 -4.31
N THR A 78 3.24 11.38 -3.19
CA THR A 78 3.59 10.87 -1.86
C THR A 78 2.31 10.51 -1.10
N TYR A 79 2.13 9.23 -0.88
CA TYR A 79 1.05 8.70 -0.07
C TYR A 79 1.66 7.83 1.04
N PRO A 80 1.61 8.25 2.33
CA PRO A 80 2.26 7.52 3.41
C PRO A 80 1.86 6.04 3.46
N GLY A 81 2.86 5.14 3.43
CA GLY A 81 2.63 3.69 3.46
C GLY A 81 2.16 3.07 2.14
N TRP A 82 2.20 3.83 1.03
CA TRP A 82 1.87 3.37 -0.30
C TRP A 82 2.97 3.69 -1.31
N LYS A 83 3.11 2.85 -2.33
CA LYS A 83 3.88 3.08 -3.54
C LYS A 83 2.96 2.84 -4.73
N ASN A 84 3.09 3.67 -5.75
CA ASN A 84 2.26 3.59 -6.94
C ASN A 84 3.12 3.65 -8.19
N CYS A 85 2.66 3.01 -9.25
CA CYS A 85 3.13 3.27 -10.61
C CYS A 85 1.95 3.16 -11.57
N ALA A 86 1.84 4.09 -12.48
CA ALA A 86 0.75 4.18 -13.44
C ALA A 86 1.25 4.27 -14.86
N TRP A 87 0.47 3.73 -15.78
CA TRP A 87 0.69 3.78 -17.23
C TRP A 87 -0.66 3.98 -17.92
N ASP A 88 -0.65 4.55 -19.10
CA ASP A 88 -1.83 4.56 -19.95
C ASP A 88 -1.92 3.25 -20.76
N GLY A 89 -3.11 2.96 -21.27
CA GLY A 89 -3.37 1.83 -22.17
C GLY A 89 -2.62 1.93 -23.50
N PRO A 90 -3.00 1.17 -24.52
CA PRO A 90 -2.27 1.13 -25.78
C PRO A 90 -2.04 2.50 -26.40
N THR A 91 -0.81 2.78 -26.83
CA THR A 91 -0.37 4.08 -27.37
C THR A 91 -1.29 4.66 -28.45
N GLU A 92 -1.82 3.81 -29.33
CA GLU A 92 -2.62 4.23 -30.48
C GLU A 92 -4.03 4.66 -30.08
N THR A 93 -4.61 3.99 -29.06
CA THR A 93 -5.98 4.23 -28.61
C THR A 93 -6.09 4.17 -27.08
N PRO A 94 -5.40 5.06 -26.35
CA PRO A 94 -5.42 5.01 -24.88
C PRO A 94 -6.80 5.45 -24.36
N TRP A 95 -7.61 4.48 -23.95
CA TRP A 95 -8.94 4.76 -23.39
C TRP A 95 -9.00 4.57 -21.88
N TYR A 96 -7.98 3.92 -21.28
CA TYR A 96 -7.84 3.71 -19.84
C TYR A 96 -6.44 4.07 -19.36
N PHE A 97 -6.31 4.26 -18.07
CA PHE A 97 -5.06 4.19 -17.34
C PHE A 97 -5.05 2.95 -16.45
N PHE A 98 -3.87 2.42 -16.21
CA PHE A 98 -3.63 1.27 -15.36
C PHE A 98 -2.66 1.66 -14.25
N ILE A 99 -2.98 1.30 -13.01
CA ILE A 99 -2.16 1.61 -11.83
C ILE A 99 -1.89 0.32 -11.08
N ILE A 100 -0.65 0.15 -10.61
CA ILE A 100 -0.33 -0.81 -9.56
C ILE A 100 -0.05 -0.01 -8.29
N GLN A 101 -0.80 -0.30 -7.23
CA GLN A 101 -0.56 0.21 -5.90
C GLN A 101 -0.03 -0.89 -4.99
N SER A 102 0.88 -0.55 -4.10
CA SER A 102 1.42 -1.45 -3.09
C SER A 102 1.39 -0.80 -1.71
N SER A 103 1.07 -1.59 -0.70
CA SER A 103 1.08 -1.17 0.70
C SER A 103 1.48 -2.34 1.61
N ILE A 104 1.89 -2.03 2.84
CA ILE A 104 2.08 -3.03 3.91
C ILE A 104 0.78 -3.37 4.67
N ASN A 105 -0.34 -2.79 4.28
CA ASN A 105 -1.66 -3.12 4.83
C ASN A 105 -2.06 -4.55 4.47
N SER A 106 -2.99 -5.14 5.23
CA SER A 106 -3.52 -6.46 4.89
C SER A 106 -4.64 -6.36 3.85
N LEU A 107 -4.77 -7.40 3.03
CA LEU A 107 -5.86 -7.52 2.05
C LEU A 107 -7.24 -7.48 2.74
N ASP A 108 -7.40 -8.22 3.84
CA ASP A 108 -8.68 -8.29 4.58
C ASP A 108 -9.12 -6.91 5.09
N HIS A 109 -8.17 -6.14 5.65
CA HIS A 109 -8.47 -4.79 6.12
C HIS A 109 -8.90 -3.87 4.97
N PHE A 110 -8.20 -3.94 3.84
CA PHE A 110 -8.51 -3.15 2.66
C PHE A 110 -9.88 -3.52 2.06
N MET A 111 -10.14 -4.84 1.89
CA MET A 111 -11.40 -5.33 1.33
C MET A 111 -12.60 -5.11 2.24
N GLY A 112 -12.38 -4.90 3.55
CA GLY A 112 -13.43 -4.50 4.50
C GLY A 112 -14.00 -3.09 4.28
N SER A 113 -13.38 -2.29 3.41
CA SER A 113 -13.89 -0.94 3.09
C SER A 113 -15.24 -1.01 2.37
N PRO A 114 -16.24 -0.21 2.78
CA PRO A 114 -17.53 -0.16 2.10
C PRO A 114 -17.47 0.44 0.69
N GLN A 115 -16.34 0.99 0.29
CA GLN A 115 -16.11 1.53 -1.06
C GLN A 115 -15.78 0.44 -2.08
N ASN A 116 -15.29 -0.72 -1.63
CA ASN A 116 -14.97 -1.85 -2.49
C ASN A 116 -16.23 -2.67 -2.77
N LYS A 117 -16.85 -2.46 -3.93
CA LYS A 117 -18.14 -3.06 -4.33
C LYS A 117 -17.93 -4.29 -5.20
N ASN A 118 -18.99 -5.09 -5.33
CA ASN A 118 -19.04 -6.21 -6.28
C ASN A 118 -17.86 -7.17 -6.16
N GLN A 119 -17.43 -7.48 -4.94
CA GLN A 119 -16.28 -8.33 -4.66
C GLN A 119 -16.50 -9.76 -5.14
N VAL A 120 -15.60 -10.24 -5.99
CA VAL A 120 -15.64 -11.61 -6.54
C VAL A 120 -14.26 -12.26 -6.35
N PRO A 121 -14.19 -13.46 -5.73
CA PRO A 121 -12.95 -14.20 -5.66
C PRO A 121 -12.46 -14.60 -7.06
N VAL A 122 -11.20 -14.28 -7.35
CA VAL A 122 -10.53 -14.62 -8.62
C VAL A 122 -9.13 -15.17 -8.34
N ARG A 123 -8.39 -15.47 -9.38
CA ARG A 123 -6.97 -15.84 -9.30
C ARG A 123 -6.16 -14.98 -10.26
N VAL A 124 -4.93 -14.67 -9.86
CA VAL A 124 -3.92 -14.05 -10.70
C VAL A 124 -2.68 -14.96 -10.64
N GLY A 125 -2.48 -15.75 -11.68
CA GLY A 125 -1.52 -16.85 -11.66
C GLY A 125 -1.78 -17.83 -10.50
N PRO A 126 -0.78 -18.13 -9.66
CA PRO A 126 -0.95 -19.03 -8.52
C PRO A 126 -1.63 -18.37 -7.33
N ARG A 127 -1.84 -17.04 -7.31
CA ARG A 127 -2.30 -16.28 -6.14
C ARG A 127 -3.82 -16.21 -6.08
N ALA A 128 -4.38 -16.31 -4.87
CA ALA A 128 -5.76 -15.93 -4.61
C ALA A 128 -5.85 -14.40 -4.66
N ALA A 129 -6.92 -13.89 -5.25
CA ALA A 129 -7.16 -12.47 -5.45
C ALA A 129 -8.66 -12.15 -5.32
N VAL A 130 -9.00 -10.88 -5.21
CA VAL A 130 -10.37 -10.39 -5.21
C VAL A 130 -10.51 -9.33 -6.29
N GLN A 131 -11.41 -9.54 -7.24
CA GLN A 131 -11.84 -8.53 -8.19
C GLN A 131 -12.95 -7.70 -7.57
N PHE A 132 -12.94 -6.39 -7.81
CA PHE A 132 -13.94 -5.48 -7.24
C PHE A 132 -14.06 -4.20 -8.07
N ASN A 133 -15.11 -3.42 -7.81
CA ASN A 133 -15.27 -2.06 -8.32
C ASN A 133 -15.16 -1.06 -7.17
N LEU A 134 -14.61 0.11 -7.43
CA LEU A 134 -14.70 1.23 -6.52
C LEU A 134 -16.11 1.85 -6.56
N SER A 135 -16.57 2.44 -5.47
CA SER A 135 -17.92 3.02 -5.39
C SER A 135 -18.13 4.18 -6.37
N GLU A 136 -17.05 4.85 -6.78
CA GLU A 136 -17.02 5.92 -7.77
C GLU A 136 -16.98 5.46 -9.23
N ASP A 137 -16.83 4.17 -9.51
CA ASP A 137 -16.70 3.64 -10.88
C ASP A 137 -17.97 3.79 -11.73
N GLY A 138 -19.07 4.27 -11.14
CA GLY A 138 -20.30 4.51 -11.90
C GLY A 138 -21.18 3.26 -12.11
N ASN A 139 -22.23 3.42 -12.97
CA ASN A 139 -23.10 2.33 -13.40
C ASN A 139 -23.58 2.56 -14.84
N PRO A 140 -23.08 1.82 -15.85
CA PRO A 140 -22.13 0.70 -15.73
C PRO A 140 -20.76 1.16 -15.20
N PRO A 141 -19.99 0.27 -14.56
CA PRO A 141 -18.68 0.63 -14.05
C PRO A 141 -17.72 1.05 -15.16
N GLU A 142 -17.01 2.16 -14.95
CA GLU A 142 -15.98 2.70 -15.85
C GLU A 142 -14.57 2.23 -15.46
N GLY A 143 -14.45 1.44 -14.40
CA GLY A 143 -13.22 0.87 -13.87
C GLY A 143 -13.44 -0.51 -13.27
N CYS A 144 -12.34 -1.22 -13.06
CA CYS A 144 -12.29 -2.50 -12.38
C CYS A 144 -10.94 -2.66 -11.70
N SER A 145 -10.92 -3.36 -10.58
CA SER A 145 -9.73 -3.52 -9.77
C SER A 145 -9.56 -4.97 -9.31
N ILE A 146 -8.31 -5.38 -9.09
CA ILE A 146 -7.97 -6.68 -8.49
C ILE A 146 -6.99 -6.44 -7.35
N ALA A 147 -7.28 -6.99 -6.17
CA ALA A 147 -6.39 -6.96 -5.02
C ALA A 147 -5.92 -8.35 -4.65
N LEU A 148 -4.63 -8.45 -4.25
CA LEU A 148 -4.01 -9.69 -3.79
C LEU A 148 -2.90 -9.41 -2.77
N GLU A 149 -2.41 -10.46 -2.12
CA GLU A 149 -1.20 -10.39 -1.31
C GLU A 149 0.00 -11.00 -2.04
N ALA A 150 1.14 -10.32 -1.94
CA ALA A 150 2.41 -10.77 -2.47
C ALA A 150 3.53 -10.51 -1.45
N SER A 151 4.04 -11.58 -0.82
CA SER A 151 5.11 -11.50 0.21
C SER A 151 4.81 -10.46 1.31
N GLY A 152 3.55 -10.45 1.77
CA GLY A 152 3.05 -9.55 2.81
C GLY A 152 2.88 -8.10 2.36
N ASN A 153 2.93 -7.82 1.06
CA ASN A 153 2.44 -6.57 0.50
C ASN A 153 1.03 -6.79 -0.01
N LEU A 154 0.14 -5.85 0.27
CA LEU A 154 -1.08 -5.66 -0.48
C LEU A 154 -0.71 -5.09 -1.84
N ILE A 155 -1.14 -5.73 -2.90
CA ILE A 155 -1.01 -5.25 -4.27
C ILE A 155 -2.40 -5.04 -4.84
N ILE A 156 -2.62 -3.88 -5.45
CA ILE A 156 -3.89 -3.55 -6.10
C ILE A 156 -3.60 -3.14 -7.53
N PHE A 157 -4.19 -3.83 -8.47
CA PHE A 157 -4.27 -3.45 -9.87
C PHE A 157 -5.56 -2.67 -10.07
N ILE A 158 -5.47 -1.49 -10.63
CA ILE A 158 -6.61 -0.62 -10.88
C ILE A 158 -6.58 -0.24 -12.35
N LEU A 159 -7.68 -0.44 -13.04
CA LEU A 159 -7.91 0.07 -14.38
C LEU A 159 -9.14 0.96 -14.37
N HIS A 160 -9.02 2.13 -14.93
CA HIS A 160 -10.13 3.06 -15.03
C HIS A 160 -10.07 3.85 -16.33
N LYS A 161 -11.23 4.17 -16.86
CA LYS A 161 -11.38 4.97 -18.08
C LYS A 161 -10.77 6.36 -17.93
N ILE A 162 -10.15 6.87 -18.98
CA ILE A 162 -9.57 8.22 -19.00
C ILE A 162 -10.67 9.25 -19.27
N GLY A 163 -11.04 10.00 -18.25
CA GLY A 163 -11.95 11.14 -18.37
C GLY A 163 -13.23 10.83 -19.14
N SER A 164 -13.54 11.60 -20.18
CA SER A 164 -14.74 11.43 -21.00
C SER A 164 -14.57 10.52 -22.21
N LYS A 165 -13.46 9.76 -22.31
CA LYS A 165 -13.28 8.82 -23.43
C LYS A 165 -14.32 7.71 -23.37
N ASP A 166 -14.62 7.14 -24.54
CA ASP A 166 -15.49 5.96 -24.61
C ASP A 166 -14.79 4.72 -24.09
N LEU A 167 -15.55 3.80 -23.53
CA LEU A 167 -15.07 2.45 -23.21
C LEU A 167 -14.90 1.69 -24.55
N LEU A 168 -13.67 1.27 -24.84
CA LEU A 168 -13.37 0.46 -26.04
C LEU A 168 -13.25 -1.03 -25.72
N GLY A 169 -13.50 -1.41 -24.46
CA GLY A 169 -13.44 -2.78 -23.97
C GLY A 169 -14.08 -2.92 -22.58
N ASP A 170 -13.97 -4.11 -22.02
CA ASP A 170 -14.41 -4.40 -20.66
C ASP A 170 -13.27 -4.10 -19.67
N PRO A 171 -13.44 -3.14 -18.74
CA PRO A 171 -12.41 -2.82 -17.75
C PRO A 171 -11.94 -4.03 -16.92
N CYS A 172 -12.84 -4.96 -16.59
CA CYS A 172 -12.48 -6.13 -15.81
C CYS A 172 -11.64 -7.14 -16.62
N ALA A 173 -11.95 -7.33 -17.89
CA ALA A 173 -11.14 -8.18 -18.76
C ALA A 173 -9.72 -7.61 -18.99
N GLU A 174 -9.61 -6.29 -19.12
CA GLU A 174 -8.30 -5.64 -19.30
C GLU A 174 -7.46 -5.67 -18.02
N VAL A 175 -8.05 -5.38 -16.83
CA VAL A 175 -7.29 -5.48 -15.58
C VAL A 175 -6.84 -6.91 -15.29
N ASP A 176 -7.66 -7.91 -15.61
CA ASP A 176 -7.32 -9.33 -15.48
C ASP A 176 -6.09 -9.67 -16.34
N LYS A 177 -6.14 -9.31 -17.62
CA LYS A 177 -5.03 -9.51 -18.56
C LYS A 177 -3.71 -8.88 -18.04
N HIS A 178 -3.73 -7.59 -17.65
CA HIS A 178 -2.53 -6.93 -17.18
C HIS A 178 -2.01 -7.51 -15.87
N SER A 179 -2.91 -7.90 -14.95
CA SER A 179 -2.52 -8.54 -13.69
C SER A 179 -1.85 -9.89 -13.93
N GLU A 180 -2.35 -10.71 -14.86
CA GLU A 180 -1.71 -11.98 -15.26
C GLU A 180 -0.34 -11.76 -15.90
N ASP A 181 -0.21 -10.81 -16.81
CA ASP A 181 1.05 -10.52 -17.50
C ASP A 181 2.14 -10.05 -16.52
N LEU A 182 1.75 -9.27 -15.50
CA LEU A 182 2.70 -8.59 -14.60
C LEU A 182 2.93 -9.31 -13.27
N GLN A 183 2.09 -10.29 -12.90
CA GLN A 183 2.15 -10.95 -11.58
C GLN A 183 3.47 -11.64 -11.27
N SER A 184 4.22 -12.07 -12.28
CA SER A 184 5.53 -12.74 -12.09
C SER A 184 6.63 -11.79 -11.59
N TYR A 185 6.43 -10.48 -11.72
CA TYR A 185 7.34 -9.41 -11.28
C TYR A 185 7.01 -8.88 -9.87
N LEU A 186 5.94 -9.35 -9.26
CA LEU A 186 5.59 -9.02 -7.89
C LEU A 186 6.52 -9.74 -6.90
N PRO A 187 6.62 -9.27 -5.64
CA PRO A 187 7.34 -9.96 -4.58
C PRO A 187 6.90 -11.42 -4.43
N LYS A 188 7.88 -12.31 -4.15
CA LYS A 188 7.65 -13.77 -4.01
C LYS A 188 7.43 -14.15 -2.57
#